data_70b84c6d1a1111d090e08a02133e5356
#
_entry.id   70b84c6d1a1111d090e08a02133e5356
#
_cell.length_a   1.000
_cell.length_b   1.000
_cell.length_c   1.000
_cell.angle_alpha   90.00
_cell.angle_beta   90.00
_cell.angle_gamma   90.00
#
_symmetry.space_group_name_H-M   'P 1'
#
loop_
_entity.id
_entity.type
_entity.pdbx_description
1 polymer ?
#
loop_
_entity_poly.entity_id
_entity_poly.type
_entity_poly.pdbx_seq_one_letter_code
_entity_poly.pdbx_strand_id
1 'polypeptide(L)'
;VKNIPSGVNVLDGNVILPKSRIWTYQQGFNKGGLSGYSCEFRYKFLYEYGGLFVDTDIVLLKDFNLDKPYIFISELNEVGNVIATNGLIYSQSGTSSEKIWSDALDDISYRNKARLIHGEVGPILLNSLVNKHKLKKYVLQPNLFCSIGWFETEKLIDGTQLPNDAIGIHLCDAKSKLNDIDKKTFPHVSIIEQLKRKYL
;
A
#
# COMPACT_ATOMS: atom_id res chain seq x y z
N VAL A 1 12.89 -13.43 -11.68
CA VAL A 1 12.87 -12.46 -10.57
C VAL A 1 14.11 -12.71 -9.74
N LYS A 2 14.83 -11.64 -9.32
CA LYS A 2 16.01 -11.72 -8.47
C LYS A 2 15.63 -11.39 -7.02
N ASN A 3 16.41 -11.88 -6.06
CA ASN A 3 16.25 -11.56 -4.63
C ASN A 3 14.89 -11.99 -4.03
N ILE A 4 14.45 -13.21 -4.35
CA ILE A 4 13.26 -13.78 -3.72
C ILE A 4 13.69 -14.46 -2.42
N PRO A 5 13.07 -14.13 -1.28
CA PRO A 5 13.34 -14.82 -0.02
C PRO A 5 13.03 -16.31 -0.09
N SER A 6 13.74 -17.12 0.70
CA SER A 6 13.44 -18.54 0.84
C SER A 6 11.99 -18.74 1.33
N GLY A 7 11.31 -19.74 0.77
CA GLY A 7 9.92 -20.05 1.12
C GLY A 7 8.85 -19.23 0.42
N VAL A 8 9.24 -18.24 -0.40
CA VAL A 8 8.29 -17.45 -1.20
C VAL A 8 8.02 -18.12 -2.54
N ASN A 9 6.76 -18.36 -2.86
CA ASN A 9 6.33 -18.82 -4.17
C ASN A 9 6.11 -17.65 -5.13
N VAL A 10 6.73 -17.72 -6.30
CA VAL A 10 6.50 -16.73 -7.37
C VAL A 10 5.39 -17.24 -8.27
N LEU A 11 4.31 -16.48 -8.37
CA LEU A 11 3.16 -16.78 -9.21
C LEU A 11 3.07 -15.79 -10.36
N ASP A 12 2.45 -16.22 -11.47
CA ASP A 12 2.18 -15.34 -12.61
C ASP A 12 0.94 -14.48 -12.30
N GLY A 13 1.11 -13.17 -12.25
CA GLY A 13 0.01 -12.22 -12.02
C GLY A 13 -1.07 -12.24 -13.12
N ASN A 14 -0.80 -12.81 -14.29
CA ASN A 14 -1.79 -12.97 -15.36
C ASN A 14 -3.00 -13.81 -14.95
N VAL A 15 -2.87 -14.67 -13.93
CA VAL A 15 -4.00 -15.46 -13.39
C VAL A 15 -5.02 -14.59 -12.66
N ILE A 16 -4.60 -13.42 -12.15
CA ILE A 16 -5.47 -12.46 -11.46
C ILE A 16 -6.00 -11.41 -12.44
N LEU A 17 -5.08 -10.76 -13.17
CA LEU A 17 -5.41 -9.70 -14.10
C LEU A 17 -4.52 -9.80 -15.33
N PRO A 18 -5.07 -10.13 -16.53
CA PRO A 18 -4.29 -10.37 -17.72
C PRO A 18 -3.39 -9.18 -18.10
N LYS A 19 -2.19 -9.47 -18.62
CA LYS A 19 -1.23 -8.47 -19.09
C LYS A 19 -1.84 -7.48 -20.10
N SER A 20 -2.79 -7.93 -20.92
CA SER A 20 -3.51 -7.08 -21.87
C SER A 20 -4.36 -5.98 -21.18
N ARG A 21 -4.63 -6.13 -19.89
CA ARG A 21 -5.36 -5.15 -19.07
C ARG A 21 -4.45 -4.10 -18.42
N ILE A 22 -3.13 -4.17 -18.62
CA ILE A 22 -2.20 -3.17 -18.07
C ILE A 22 -2.50 -1.81 -18.66
N TRP A 23 -2.63 -0.82 -17.78
CA TRP A 23 -2.79 0.58 -18.15
C TRP A 23 -1.89 1.46 -17.27
N THR A 24 -1.56 2.65 -17.77
CA THR A 24 -0.75 3.65 -17.09
C THR A 24 -1.49 4.98 -17.03
N TYR A 25 -1.16 5.81 -16.06
CA TYR A 25 -1.65 7.19 -16.03
C TYR A 25 -1.18 7.94 -17.28
N GLN A 26 -2.09 8.70 -17.91
CA GLN A 26 -1.79 9.48 -19.10
C GLN A 26 -1.48 10.94 -18.78
N GLN A 27 -1.74 11.38 -17.53
CA GLN A 27 -1.59 12.76 -17.08
C GLN A 27 -1.14 12.84 -15.60
N GLY A 28 -0.84 14.07 -15.15
CA GLY A 28 -0.39 14.33 -13.78
C GLY A 28 1.06 13.93 -13.53
N PHE A 29 1.50 14.10 -12.29
CA PHE A 29 2.89 13.89 -11.90
C PHE A 29 3.35 12.43 -12.03
N ASN A 30 2.43 11.46 -12.00
CA ASN A 30 2.72 10.02 -12.16
C ASN A 30 2.37 9.51 -13.57
N LYS A 31 2.46 10.37 -14.59
CA LYS A 31 2.27 9.96 -15.99
C LYS A 31 3.22 8.80 -16.34
N GLY A 32 2.68 7.75 -16.97
CA GLY A 32 3.41 6.50 -17.26
C GLY A 32 3.47 5.51 -16.10
N GLY A 33 3.06 5.90 -14.89
CA GLY A 33 3.07 5.06 -13.71
C GLY A 33 1.98 3.99 -13.72
N LEU A 34 2.27 2.85 -13.06
CA LEU A 34 1.43 1.65 -12.99
C LEU A 34 0.62 1.54 -11.70
N SER A 35 0.72 2.50 -10.77
CA SER A 35 0.10 2.35 -9.44
C SER A 35 -1.43 2.23 -9.49
N GLY A 36 -2.09 2.84 -10.49
CA GLY A 36 -3.53 2.66 -10.69
C GLY A 36 -3.88 1.24 -11.14
N TYR A 37 -3.11 0.65 -12.05
CA TYR A 37 -3.24 -0.76 -12.42
C TYR A 37 -2.95 -1.68 -11.21
N SER A 38 -1.93 -1.35 -10.40
CA SER A 38 -1.63 -2.09 -9.16
C SER A 38 -2.81 -2.05 -8.17
N CYS A 39 -3.54 -0.94 -8.08
CA CYS A 39 -4.76 -0.87 -7.28
C CYS A 39 -5.88 -1.78 -7.83
N GLU A 40 -6.10 -1.77 -9.16
CA GLU A 40 -7.06 -2.68 -9.82
C GLU A 40 -6.70 -4.15 -9.56
N PHE A 41 -5.41 -4.49 -9.70
CA PHE A 41 -4.90 -5.84 -9.42
C PHE A 41 -5.13 -6.25 -7.96
N ARG A 42 -4.81 -5.38 -7.01
CA ARG A 42 -4.99 -5.60 -5.56
C ARG A 42 -6.46 -5.88 -5.21
N TYR A 43 -7.38 -5.08 -5.72
CA TYR A 43 -8.82 -5.27 -5.48
C TYR A 43 -9.34 -6.55 -6.12
N LYS A 44 -8.85 -6.90 -7.32
CA LYS A 44 -9.20 -8.16 -7.98
C LYS A 44 -8.69 -9.37 -7.20
N PHE A 45 -7.45 -9.30 -6.71
CA PHE A 45 -6.88 -10.34 -5.85
C PHE A 45 -7.69 -10.53 -4.56
N LEU A 46 -8.01 -9.44 -3.87
CA LEU A 46 -8.78 -9.48 -2.62
C LEU A 46 -10.23 -9.96 -2.85
N TYR A 47 -10.80 -9.64 -4.00
CA TYR A 47 -12.13 -10.13 -4.40
C TYR A 47 -12.13 -11.65 -4.58
N GLU A 48 -11.13 -12.21 -5.25
CA GLU A 48 -11.10 -13.63 -5.60
C GLU A 48 -10.60 -14.53 -4.46
N TYR A 49 -9.63 -14.05 -3.71
CA TYR A 49 -8.92 -14.90 -2.74
C TYR A 49 -9.04 -14.39 -1.30
N GLY A 50 -9.28 -13.11 -1.10
CA GLY A 50 -9.09 -12.50 0.22
C GLY A 50 -7.63 -12.55 0.65
N GLY A 51 -7.38 -12.64 1.95
CA GLY A 51 -6.04 -12.72 2.52
C GLY A 51 -5.39 -11.36 2.74
N LEU A 52 -4.08 -11.37 2.94
CA LEU A 52 -3.27 -10.19 3.21
C LEU A 52 -2.51 -9.75 1.95
N PHE A 53 -2.87 -8.60 1.41
CA PHE A 53 -2.10 -7.94 0.36
C PHE A 53 -1.14 -6.92 0.98
N VAL A 54 0.13 -6.97 0.58
CA VAL A 54 1.19 -6.10 1.11
C VAL A 54 2.00 -5.55 -0.06
N ASP A 55 2.23 -4.24 -0.10
CA ASP A 55 3.16 -3.63 -1.04
C ASP A 55 4.61 -3.99 -0.67
N THR A 56 5.48 -4.11 -1.66
CA THR A 56 6.86 -4.57 -1.49
C THR A 56 7.77 -3.59 -0.76
N ASP A 57 7.29 -2.38 -0.50
CA ASP A 57 7.95 -1.33 0.28
C ASP A 57 7.40 -1.18 1.70
N ILE A 58 6.70 -2.21 2.19
CA ILE A 58 6.35 -2.34 3.61
C ILE A 58 7.28 -3.33 4.30
N VAL A 59 7.86 -2.91 5.42
CA VAL A 59 8.66 -3.77 6.31
C VAL A 59 7.87 -4.04 7.57
N LEU A 60 7.60 -5.32 7.87
CA LEU A 60 7.01 -5.74 9.13
C LEU A 60 8.09 -5.79 10.21
N LEU A 61 7.82 -5.16 11.34
CA LEU A 61 8.73 -5.07 12.50
C LEU A 61 8.35 -6.07 13.60
N LYS A 62 7.08 -6.45 13.63
CA LYS A 62 6.46 -7.36 14.61
C LYS A 62 5.37 -8.17 13.95
N ASP A 63 5.05 -9.31 14.55
CA ASP A 63 3.84 -10.05 14.23
C ASP A 63 2.60 -9.24 14.62
N PHE A 64 1.53 -9.37 13.86
CA PHE A 64 0.23 -8.79 14.19
C PHE A 64 -0.90 -9.76 13.85
N ASN A 65 -2.01 -9.58 14.55
CA ASN A 65 -3.11 -10.53 14.49
C ASN A 65 -4.07 -10.22 13.33
N LEU A 66 -4.54 -11.26 12.64
CA LEU A 66 -5.47 -11.20 11.51
C LEU A 66 -6.88 -11.71 11.88
N ASP A 67 -7.30 -11.62 13.14
CA ASP A 67 -8.60 -12.15 13.66
C ASP A 67 -9.80 -11.30 13.23
N LYS A 68 -9.58 -10.13 12.64
CA LYS A 68 -10.65 -9.25 12.18
C LYS A 68 -11.02 -9.57 10.73
N PRO A 69 -12.27 -9.36 10.31
CA PRO A 69 -12.65 -9.61 8.92
C PRO A 69 -11.96 -8.67 7.92
N TYR A 70 -11.49 -7.51 8.38
CA TYR A 70 -10.71 -6.54 7.61
C TYR A 70 -9.62 -5.91 8.45
N ILE A 71 -8.54 -5.51 7.80
CA ILE A 71 -7.53 -4.59 8.33
C ILE A 71 -7.13 -3.65 7.20
N PHE A 72 -7.18 -2.35 7.46
CA PHE A 72 -6.69 -1.30 6.58
C PHE A 72 -5.64 -0.51 7.34
N ILE A 73 -4.43 -0.39 6.82
CA ILE A 73 -3.49 0.59 7.36
C ILE A 73 -3.92 1.99 6.94
N SER A 74 -3.49 2.98 7.68
CA SER A 74 -3.80 4.38 7.40
C SER A 74 -2.58 5.27 7.51
N GLU A 75 -2.68 6.44 6.92
CA GLU A 75 -1.72 7.52 7.02
C GLU A 75 -2.41 8.84 7.33
N LEU A 76 -1.65 9.84 7.75
CA LEU A 76 -2.15 11.21 7.78
C LEU A 76 -1.99 11.82 6.40
N ASN A 77 -3.03 12.51 5.92
CA ASN A 77 -2.89 13.36 4.76
C ASN A 77 -2.26 14.70 5.14
N GLU A 78 -1.96 15.55 4.15
CA GLU A 78 -1.29 16.85 4.32
C GLU A 78 -2.03 17.81 5.28
N VAL A 79 -3.33 17.62 5.50
CA VAL A 79 -4.16 18.41 6.43
C VAL A 79 -4.42 17.69 7.76
N GLY A 80 -3.73 16.58 8.02
CA GLY A 80 -3.78 15.85 9.28
C GLY A 80 -4.97 14.91 9.47
N ASN A 81 -5.75 14.62 8.43
CA ASN A 81 -6.82 13.63 8.50
C ASN A 81 -6.28 12.22 8.32
N VAL A 82 -6.82 11.28 9.11
CA VAL A 82 -6.53 9.85 8.94
C VAL A 82 -7.26 9.32 7.72
N ILE A 83 -6.50 8.76 6.78
CA ILE A 83 -7.02 8.12 5.57
C ILE A 83 -6.48 6.70 5.46
N ALA A 84 -7.36 5.75 5.10
CA ALA A 84 -6.92 4.40 4.78
C ALA A 84 -6.07 4.43 3.50
N THR A 85 -4.95 3.71 3.52
CA THR A 85 -4.04 3.61 2.37
C THR A 85 -3.92 2.17 1.87
N ASN A 86 -3.46 2.02 0.63
CA ASN A 86 -3.47 0.74 -0.07
C ASN A 86 -2.25 -0.15 0.22
N GLY A 87 -1.25 0.34 0.94
CA GLY A 87 0.02 -0.36 1.12
C GLY A 87 -0.11 -1.74 1.79
N LEU A 88 -1.07 -1.89 2.72
CA LEU A 88 -1.42 -3.17 3.32
C LEU A 88 -2.91 -3.24 3.55
N ILE A 89 -3.53 -4.31 3.06
CA ILE A 89 -4.95 -4.60 3.24
C ILE A 89 -5.13 -6.08 3.56
N TYR A 90 -5.81 -6.37 4.65
CA TYR A 90 -6.30 -7.72 4.92
C TYR A 90 -7.82 -7.76 4.72
N SER A 91 -8.28 -8.84 4.13
CA SER A 91 -9.69 -9.13 3.90
C SER A 91 -9.91 -10.64 4.03
N GLN A 92 -10.70 -11.04 5.00
CA GLN A 92 -11.04 -12.45 5.18
C GLN A 92 -11.84 -12.96 3.97
N SER A 93 -11.46 -14.11 3.41
CA SER A 93 -12.17 -14.73 2.29
C SER A 93 -13.56 -15.23 2.69
N GLY A 94 -14.49 -15.29 1.72
CA GLY A 94 -15.81 -15.91 1.91
C GLY A 94 -16.78 -15.14 2.83
N THR A 95 -16.54 -13.85 3.04
CA THR A 95 -17.39 -12.97 3.86
C THR A 95 -18.03 -11.88 3.01
N SER A 96 -18.75 -10.95 3.65
CA SER A 96 -19.24 -9.69 3.03
C SER A 96 -18.12 -8.83 2.39
N SER A 97 -16.85 -9.26 2.51
CA SER A 97 -15.67 -8.64 1.89
C SER A 97 -15.77 -8.56 0.37
N GLU A 98 -16.40 -9.51 -0.27
CA GLU A 98 -16.60 -9.51 -1.72
C GLU A 98 -17.30 -8.23 -2.21
N LYS A 99 -18.26 -7.72 -1.43
CA LYS A 99 -19.05 -6.54 -1.82
C LYS A 99 -18.21 -5.27 -1.91
N ILE A 100 -17.28 -5.02 -1.00
CA ILE A 100 -16.43 -3.84 -1.08
C ILE A 100 -15.48 -3.93 -2.29
N TRP A 101 -14.95 -5.12 -2.57
CA TRP A 101 -14.02 -5.29 -3.70
C TRP A 101 -14.73 -5.32 -5.04
N SER A 102 -15.95 -5.89 -5.12
CA SER A 102 -16.83 -5.76 -6.29
C SER A 102 -17.11 -4.28 -6.59
N ASP A 103 -17.52 -3.52 -5.60
CA ASP A 103 -17.78 -2.08 -5.76
C ASP A 103 -16.53 -1.30 -6.22
N ALA A 104 -15.32 -1.71 -5.74
CA ALA A 104 -14.07 -1.11 -6.18
C ALA A 104 -13.78 -1.38 -7.67
N LEU A 105 -13.96 -2.62 -8.09
CA LEU A 105 -13.74 -3.03 -9.48
C LEU A 105 -14.76 -2.41 -10.43
N ASP A 106 -16.01 -2.33 -10.01
CA ASP A 106 -17.09 -1.67 -10.76
C ASP A 106 -16.77 -0.19 -10.96
N ASP A 107 -16.41 0.53 -9.88
CA ASP A 107 -16.02 1.94 -9.95
C ASP A 107 -14.88 2.15 -10.98
N ILE A 108 -13.81 1.36 -10.89
CA ILE A 108 -12.67 1.45 -11.82
C ILE A 108 -13.09 1.14 -13.26
N SER A 109 -14.03 0.22 -13.47
CA SER A 109 -14.48 -0.20 -14.81
C SER A 109 -15.19 0.93 -15.55
N TYR A 110 -15.95 1.75 -14.84
CA TYR A 110 -16.69 2.90 -15.41
C TYR A 110 -15.82 4.14 -15.63
N ARG A 111 -14.62 4.22 -15.02
CA ARG A 111 -13.76 5.39 -15.16
C ARG A 111 -13.00 5.42 -16.48
N ASN A 112 -12.88 6.58 -17.06
CA ASN A 112 -11.98 6.81 -18.19
C ASN A 112 -10.53 6.83 -17.69
N LYS A 113 -9.81 5.73 -17.87
CA LYS A 113 -8.43 5.54 -17.40
C LYS A 113 -7.45 6.58 -17.93
N ALA A 114 -7.71 7.16 -19.10
CA ALA A 114 -6.87 8.22 -19.66
C ALA A 114 -6.99 9.56 -18.91
N ARG A 115 -8.06 9.75 -18.13
CA ARG A 115 -8.31 10.97 -17.34
C ARG A 115 -7.98 10.81 -15.86
N LEU A 116 -7.68 9.60 -15.41
CA LEU A 116 -7.33 9.33 -14.00
C LEU A 116 -6.02 10.02 -13.62
N ILE A 117 -6.00 10.54 -12.39
CA ILE A 117 -4.79 11.02 -11.74
C ILE A 117 -4.41 10.10 -10.58
N HIS A 118 -3.16 10.22 -10.14
CA HIS A 118 -2.63 9.40 -9.06
C HIS A 118 -3.45 9.54 -7.77
N GLY A 119 -3.75 8.42 -7.13
CA GLY A 119 -4.51 8.35 -5.88
C GLY A 119 -6.01 8.14 -6.05
N GLU A 120 -6.62 8.50 -7.18
CA GLU A 120 -8.08 8.44 -7.38
C GLU A 120 -8.66 7.03 -7.22
N VAL A 121 -7.99 6.01 -7.80
CA VAL A 121 -8.41 4.59 -7.67
C VAL A 121 -7.68 3.86 -6.55
N GLY A 122 -6.82 4.56 -5.83
CA GLY A 122 -6.10 4.10 -4.66
C GLY A 122 -6.74 4.60 -3.36
N PRO A 123 -6.03 5.41 -2.56
CA PRO A 123 -6.50 5.86 -1.25
C PRO A 123 -7.85 6.59 -1.29
N ILE A 124 -8.11 7.40 -2.32
CA ILE A 124 -9.39 8.16 -2.44
C ILE A 124 -10.56 7.19 -2.59
N LEU A 125 -10.48 6.24 -3.53
CA LEU A 125 -11.51 5.23 -3.71
C LEU A 125 -11.65 4.35 -2.48
N LEU A 126 -10.54 3.86 -1.92
CA LEU A 126 -10.56 3.01 -0.73
C LEU A 126 -11.27 3.69 0.45
N ASN A 127 -10.97 4.97 0.73
CA ASN A 127 -11.66 5.71 1.80
C ASN A 127 -13.15 5.87 1.55
N SER A 128 -13.56 6.15 0.32
CA SER A 128 -14.96 6.20 -0.07
C SER A 128 -15.67 4.87 0.22
N LEU A 129 -15.04 3.75 -0.15
CA LEU A 129 -15.59 2.41 0.08
C LEU A 129 -15.61 2.02 1.55
N VAL A 130 -14.55 2.32 2.31
CA VAL A 130 -14.51 2.12 3.78
C VAL A 130 -15.65 2.86 4.46
N ASN A 131 -15.95 4.09 4.01
CA ASN A 131 -17.10 4.86 4.52
C ASN A 131 -18.45 4.25 4.10
N LYS A 132 -18.62 3.95 2.80
CA LYS A 132 -19.83 3.38 2.22
C LYS A 132 -20.24 2.07 2.93
N HIS A 133 -19.25 1.21 3.20
CA HIS A 133 -19.45 -0.09 3.84
C HIS A 133 -19.36 -0.06 5.38
N LYS A 134 -19.23 1.12 5.99
CA LYS A 134 -19.14 1.32 7.46
C LYS A 134 -18.00 0.53 8.11
N LEU A 135 -16.84 0.48 7.46
CA LEU A 135 -15.67 -0.31 7.85
C LEU A 135 -14.60 0.48 8.62
N LYS A 136 -14.86 1.74 8.99
CA LYS A 136 -13.90 2.60 9.73
C LYS A 136 -13.29 1.94 10.97
N LYS A 137 -14.05 1.08 11.66
CA LYS A 137 -13.57 0.36 12.86
C LYS A 137 -12.42 -0.62 12.59
N TYR A 138 -12.13 -0.90 11.34
CA TYR A 138 -11.05 -1.78 10.90
C TYR A 138 -9.84 -1.01 10.34
N VAL A 139 -9.90 0.31 10.35
CA VAL A 139 -8.77 1.18 9.97
C VAL A 139 -7.86 1.32 11.18
N LEU A 140 -6.62 0.91 11.04
CA LEU A 140 -5.59 1.02 12.06
C LEU A 140 -5.13 2.48 12.21
N GLN A 141 -4.54 2.81 13.36
CA GLN A 141 -3.95 4.14 13.57
C GLN A 141 -2.68 4.30 12.71
N PRO A 142 -2.38 5.52 12.20
CA PRO A 142 -1.23 5.76 11.34
C PRO A 142 0.12 5.39 11.95
N ASN A 143 0.30 5.60 13.27
CA ASN A 143 1.54 5.28 13.98
C ASN A 143 1.95 3.81 13.89
N LEU A 144 1.02 2.91 13.60
CA LEU A 144 1.30 1.47 13.54
C LEU A 144 2.05 1.05 12.26
N PHE A 145 1.85 1.73 11.13
CA PHE A 145 2.50 1.39 9.85
C PHE A 145 3.01 2.60 9.07
N CYS A 146 2.32 3.73 9.15
CA CYS A 146 2.64 4.94 8.38
C CYS A 146 2.92 6.12 9.33
N SER A 147 3.76 5.88 10.34
CA SER A 147 4.20 6.91 11.29
C SER A 147 4.99 8.04 10.62
N ILE A 148 5.50 7.77 9.42
CA ILE A 148 6.11 8.75 8.52
C ILE A 148 5.20 8.85 7.30
N GLY A 149 4.67 10.06 7.07
CA GLY A 149 3.81 10.34 5.93
C GLY A 149 4.56 10.32 4.59
N TRP A 150 3.87 10.03 3.51
CA TRP A 150 4.44 10.03 2.17
C TRP A 150 5.05 11.38 1.74
N PHE A 151 4.67 12.47 2.40
CA PHE A 151 5.20 13.83 2.18
C PHE A 151 6.37 14.18 3.11
N GLU A 152 6.73 13.28 4.04
CA GLU A 152 7.79 13.44 5.05
C GLU A 152 8.91 12.40 4.88
N THR A 153 9.13 11.89 3.67
CA THR A 153 10.06 10.78 3.43
C THR A 153 11.51 11.05 3.82
N GLU A 154 11.90 12.32 3.98
CA GLU A 154 13.19 12.72 4.57
C GLU A 154 13.39 12.17 5.98
N LYS A 155 12.31 11.96 6.74
CA LYS A 155 12.38 11.35 8.09
C LYS A 155 12.87 9.91 8.07
N LEU A 156 12.84 9.24 6.92
CA LEU A 156 13.41 7.89 6.78
C LEU A 156 14.94 7.88 6.91
N ILE A 157 15.59 9.02 6.71
CA ILE A 157 17.05 9.12 6.65
C ILE A 157 17.68 10.11 7.64
N ASP A 158 16.89 10.96 8.30
CA ASP A 158 17.38 12.03 9.19
C ASP A 158 17.66 11.60 10.64
N GLY A 159 17.40 10.34 10.98
CA GLY A 159 17.55 9.81 12.33
C GLY A 159 16.26 9.81 13.17
N THR A 160 15.13 10.15 12.57
CA THR A 160 13.81 10.02 13.22
C THR A 160 13.64 8.60 13.77
N GLN A 161 13.10 8.49 14.98
CA GLN A 161 12.80 7.21 15.60
C GLN A 161 11.37 6.78 15.32
N LEU A 162 11.18 5.48 15.05
CA LEU A 162 9.84 4.92 14.92
C LEU A 162 9.14 4.84 16.29
N PRO A 163 7.82 4.99 16.35
CA PRO A 163 7.06 4.74 17.56
C PRO A 163 7.31 3.33 18.13
N ASN A 164 7.35 3.21 19.45
CA ASN A 164 7.57 1.92 20.11
C ASN A 164 6.48 0.88 19.81
N ASP A 165 5.28 1.32 19.50
CA ASP A 165 4.12 0.50 19.13
C ASP A 165 4.03 0.22 17.63
N ALA A 166 4.93 0.77 16.80
CA ALA A 166 4.95 0.47 15.37
C ALA A 166 5.02 -1.04 15.11
N ILE A 167 4.13 -1.53 14.25
CA ILE A 167 4.05 -2.91 13.80
C ILE A 167 4.81 -3.09 12.49
N GLY A 168 4.82 -2.06 11.67
CA GLY A 168 5.53 -2.03 10.41
C GLY A 168 5.88 -0.60 10.01
N ILE A 169 6.52 -0.47 8.87
CA ILE A 169 6.80 0.83 8.25
C ILE A 169 6.56 0.76 6.75
N HIS A 170 5.88 1.76 6.21
CA HIS A 170 5.71 1.98 4.79
C HIS A 170 6.79 2.96 4.31
N LEU A 171 7.67 2.50 3.42
CA LEU A 171 8.82 3.29 2.96
C LEU A 171 8.45 4.31 1.86
N CYS A 172 7.25 4.21 1.28
CA CYS A 172 6.71 5.11 0.25
C CYS A 172 7.69 5.32 -0.94
N ASP A 173 8.34 4.24 -1.39
CA ASP A 173 9.45 4.28 -2.37
C ASP A 173 9.07 4.99 -3.68
N ALA A 174 7.83 4.83 -4.15
CA ALA A 174 7.35 5.43 -5.41
C ALA A 174 7.31 6.97 -5.42
N LYS A 175 7.31 7.60 -4.23
CA LYS A 175 7.22 9.06 -4.07
C LYS A 175 8.38 9.66 -3.29
N SER A 176 9.29 8.82 -2.80
CA SER A 176 10.34 9.30 -1.94
C SER A 176 11.28 10.22 -2.72
N LYS A 177 11.57 11.38 -2.14
CA LYS A 177 12.69 12.24 -2.55
C LYS A 177 14.04 11.49 -2.52
N LEU A 178 14.04 10.22 -2.08
CA LEU A 178 15.16 9.32 -2.11
C LEU A 178 15.65 9.01 -3.54
N ASN A 179 14.92 9.39 -4.58
CA ASN A 179 15.37 9.22 -5.96
C ASN A 179 16.69 9.94 -6.26
N ASP A 180 17.00 11.01 -5.53
CA ASP A 180 18.26 11.76 -5.67
C ASP A 180 19.36 11.28 -4.71
N ILE A 181 19.06 10.31 -3.83
CA ILE A 181 20.01 9.77 -2.86
C ILE A 181 20.53 8.42 -3.37
N ASP A 182 21.85 8.22 -3.28
CA ASP A 182 22.45 6.92 -3.55
C ASP A 182 21.84 5.86 -2.62
N LYS A 183 20.99 5.01 -3.20
CA LYS A 183 20.28 3.94 -2.45
C LYS A 183 21.21 2.87 -1.87
N LYS A 184 22.52 2.94 -2.16
CA LYS A 184 23.49 1.99 -1.61
C LYS A 184 24.06 2.45 -0.26
N THR A 185 24.06 3.75 -0.01
CA THR A 185 24.66 4.35 1.19
C THR A 185 23.72 5.36 1.83
N PHE A 186 23.18 5.02 3.00
CA PHE A 186 22.38 5.94 3.80
C PHE A 186 23.15 6.32 5.09
N PRO A 187 22.86 7.46 5.74
CA PRO A 187 23.42 7.78 7.05
C PRO A 187 23.15 6.65 8.06
N HIS A 188 24.13 6.34 8.90
CA HIS A 188 24.04 5.27 9.90
C HIS A 188 22.82 5.38 10.83
N VAL A 189 22.35 6.59 11.07
CA VAL A 189 21.18 6.90 11.92
C VAL A 189 19.85 6.69 11.20
N SER A 190 19.87 6.51 9.87
CA SER A 190 18.65 6.36 9.09
C SER A 190 17.88 5.09 9.47
N ILE A 191 16.55 5.17 9.41
CA ILE A 191 15.68 4.01 9.59
C ILE A 191 16.05 2.91 8.59
N ILE A 192 16.32 3.28 7.34
CA ILE A 192 16.70 2.32 6.28
C ILE A 192 17.94 1.52 6.66
N GLU A 193 19.02 2.18 7.15
CA GLU A 193 20.23 1.47 7.58
C GLU A 193 20.02 0.65 8.85
N GLN A 194 19.15 1.11 9.77
CA GLN A 194 18.76 0.32 10.93
C GLN A 194 18.02 -0.96 10.51
N LEU A 195 17.08 -0.87 9.56
CA LEU A 195 16.35 -2.02 9.02
C LEU A 195 17.27 -2.99 8.29
N LYS A 196 18.20 -2.49 7.45
CA LYS A 196 19.19 -3.34 6.78
C LYS A 196 20.02 -4.12 7.79
N ARG A 197 20.57 -3.47 8.83
CA ARG A 197 21.37 -4.15 9.87
C ARG A 197 20.58 -5.18 10.66
N LYS A 198 19.27 -5.02 10.77
CA LYS A 198 18.42 -5.94 11.53
C LYS A 198 17.98 -7.16 10.71
N TYR A 199 17.79 -6.99 9.40
CA TYR A 199 17.11 -8.00 8.57
C TYR A 199 17.94 -8.52 7.38
N LEU A 200 19.07 -7.90 7.05
CA LEU A 200 19.99 -8.32 5.98
C LEU A 200 21.38 -8.65 6.52
#